data_16c85cf9e10a516e42a718e543d8f046
#
_entry.id   16c85cf9e10a516e42a718e543d8f046
#
_cell.length_a   1.000
_cell.length_b   1.000
_cell.length_c   1.000
_cell.angle_alpha   90.00
_cell.angle_beta   90.00
_cell.angle_gamma   90.00
#
_symmetry.space_group_name_H-M   'P 1'
#
loop_
_entity.id
_entity.type
_entity.pdbx_description
1 polymer ?
#
loop_
_entity_poly.entity_id
_entity_poly.type
_entity_poly.pdbx_seq_one_letter_code
_entity_poly.pdbx_strand_id
1 'polypeptide(L)'
;MQAGASTACFYPLETERALQQVTELGFPFAEVFFNARQELRPAFVRQLAAIAGDGGTQVVSVHPFSSFMESSCIFGDYQRRFEDTIDIYKETCHAAALLGAQFVVIHGAVAQPKIPIPEERYFARFLQLVEIGRAEGVTVCQENVNRFKSQHIAFCDRMRRALGDDFHMVLDIKQAVRAGEDPFAFLDTFQKEIVH
;
A
#
# COMPACT_ATOMS: atom_id res chain seq x y z
N MET A 1 -11.62 -15.13 -11.28
CA MET A 1 -11.34 -14.26 -10.12
C MET A 1 -11.09 -15.17 -8.94
N GLN A 2 -10.00 -14.97 -8.20
CA GLN A 2 -9.69 -15.75 -7.00
C GLN A 2 -9.75 -14.82 -5.80
N ALA A 3 -10.21 -15.34 -4.65
CA ALA A 3 -10.33 -14.55 -3.43
C ALA A 3 -9.05 -14.66 -2.60
N GLY A 4 -8.68 -13.56 -1.94
CA GLY A 4 -7.64 -13.48 -0.93
C GLY A 4 -8.17 -12.89 0.38
N ALA A 5 -7.34 -12.89 1.41
CA ALA A 5 -7.65 -12.24 2.68
C ALA A 5 -6.47 -11.39 3.17
N SER A 6 -6.80 -10.27 3.83
CA SER A 6 -5.80 -9.44 4.49
C SER A 6 -5.58 -9.89 5.93
N THR A 7 -4.33 -9.89 6.38
CA THR A 7 -3.98 -10.12 7.79
C THR A 7 -4.63 -9.08 8.71
N ALA A 8 -4.94 -7.89 8.19
CA ALA A 8 -5.66 -6.85 8.92
C ALA A 8 -7.07 -7.26 9.39
N CYS A 9 -7.69 -8.28 8.74
CA CYS A 9 -8.99 -8.82 9.17
C CYS A 9 -8.93 -9.48 10.55
N PHE A 10 -7.76 -9.87 11.00
CA PHE A 10 -7.53 -10.56 12.26
C PHE A 10 -6.91 -9.68 13.34
N TYR A 11 -6.72 -8.37 13.07
CA TYR A 11 -6.23 -7.45 14.09
C TYR A 11 -7.07 -7.55 15.38
N PRO A 12 -6.48 -7.63 16.59
CA PRO A 12 -5.08 -7.36 16.92
C PRO A 12 -4.17 -8.61 17.06
N LEU A 13 -4.44 -9.70 16.34
CA LEU A 13 -3.49 -10.81 16.30
C LEU A 13 -2.15 -10.35 15.72
N GLU A 14 -1.04 -10.91 16.25
CA GLU A 14 0.30 -10.74 15.69
C GLU A 14 0.31 -11.17 14.21
N THR A 15 1.08 -10.49 13.38
CA THR A 15 1.05 -10.63 11.91
C THR A 15 1.30 -12.07 11.45
N GLU A 16 2.21 -12.81 12.08
CA GLU A 16 2.48 -14.21 11.77
C GLU A 16 1.30 -15.13 12.10
N ARG A 17 0.59 -14.86 13.19
CA ARG A 17 -0.62 -15.61 13.57
C ARG A 17 -1.80 -15.29 12.67
N ALA A 18 -1.94 -14.01 12.30
CA ALA A 18 -2.96 -13.57 11.35
C ALA A 18 -2.75 -14.24 9.97
N LEU A 19 -1.50 -14.30 9.48
CA LEU A 19 -1.17 -14.96 8.23
C LEU A 19 -1.41 -16.47 8.32
N GLN A 20 -1.09 -17.10 9.44
CA GLN A 20 -1.41 -18.52 9.68
C GLN A 20 -2.92 -18.77 9.59
N GLN A 21 -3.75 -17.90 10.16
CA GLN A 21 -5.22 -18.01 10.02
C GLN A 21 -5.68 -17.90 8.57
N VAL A 22 -5.08 -17.00 7.79
CA VAL A 22 -5.38 -16.88 6.34
C VAL A 22 -5.08 -18.20 5.62
N THR A 23 -3.91 -18.82 5.89
CA THR A 23 -3.53 -20.09 5.27
C THR A 23 -4.41 -21.25 5.72
N GLU A 24 -4.72 -21.36 7.04
CA GLU A 24 -5.58 -22.40 7.60
C GLU A 24 -7.02 -22.34 7.05
N LEU A 25 -7.51 -21.14 6.70
CA LEU A 25 -8.80 -20.94 6.02
C LEU A 25 -8.77 -21.27 4.53
N GLY A 26 -7.60 -21.61 3.98
CA GLY A 26 -7.43 -22.05 2.60
C GLY A 26 -7.49 -20.91 1.57
N PHE A 27 -7.20 -19.67 1.95
CA PHE A 27 -7.12 -18.58 0.98
C PHE A 27 -5.87 -18.72 0.11
N PRO A 28 -6.00 -18.76 -1.22
CA PRO A 28 -4.83 -18.87 -2.12
C PRO A 28 -3.98 -17.60 -2.19
N PHE A 29 -4.54 -16.46 -1.80
CA PHE A 29 -3.85 -15.17 -1.79
C PHE A 29 -3.99 -14.47 -0.45
N ALA A 30 -2.92 -13.76 -0.06
CA ALA A 30 -2.90 -12.93 1.13
C ALA A 30 -2.37 -11.54 0.84
N GLU A 31 -2.91 -10.56 1.57
CA GLU A 31 -2.30 -9.28 1.81
C GLU A 31 -1.70 -9.27 3.22
N VAL A 32 -0.44 -8.86 3.36
CA VAL A 32 0.22 -8.71 4.66
C VAL A 32 0.20 -7.25 5.07
N PHE A 33 -0.50 -6.95 6.15
CA PHE A 33 -0.47 -5.64 6.80
C PHE A 33 0.56 -5.70 7.93
N PHE A 34 1.71 -5.03 7.75
CA PHE A 34 2.70 -4.90 8.82
C PHE A 34 2.17 -3.96 9.92
N ASN A 35 2.39 -4.32 11.18
CA ASN A 35 1.92 -3.57 12.33
C ASN A 35 3.06 -2.86 13.09
N ALA A 36 4.32 -3.29 12.90
CA ALA A 36 5.47 -2.76 13.59
C ALA A 36 6.74 -2.78 12.72
N ARG A 37 7.66 -1.83 12.94
CA ARG A 37 8.95 -1.81 12.21
C ARG A 37 9.78 -3.07 12.39
N GLN A 38 9.71 -3.72 13.56
CA GLN A 38 10.45 -4.96 13.80
C GLN A 38 10.02 -6.11 12.89
N GLU A 39 8.80 -6.06 12.35
CA GLU A 39 8.26 -7.04 11.39
C GLU A 39 8.90 -6.92 10.00
N LEU A 40 9.57 -5.80 9.69
CA LEU A 40 10.33 -5.63 8.45
C LEU A 40 11.70 -6.30 8.49
N ARG A 41 12.13 -6.84 9.63
CA ARG A 41 13.43 -7.52 9.73
C ARG A 41 13.45 -8.78 8.86
N PRO A 42 14.53 -9.02 8.09
CA PRO A 42 14.59 -10.13 7.14
C PRO A 42 14.32 -11.51 7.76
N ALA A 43 14.69 -11.72 9.02
CA ALA A 43 14.42 -12.99 9.71
C ALA A 43 12.92 -13.21 9.92
N PHE A 44 12.19 -12.18 10.36
CA PHE A 44 10.74 -12.23 10.53
C PHE A 44 10.00 -12.36 9.20
N VAL A 45 10.42 -11.61 8.19
CA VAL A 45 9.84 -11.69 6.83
C VAL A 45 10.01 -13.09 6.24
N ARG A 46 11.17 -13.75 6.43
CA ARG A 46 11.36 -15.14 6.02
C ARG A 46 10.46 -16.12 6.78
N GLN A 47 10.18 -15.86 8.06
CA GLN A 47 9.18 -16.63 8.80
C GLN A 47 7.79 -16.51 8.19
N LEU A 48 7.35 -15.29 7.83
CA LEU A 48 6.08 -15.07 7.14
C LEU A 48 6.05 -15.79 5.78
N ALA A 49 7.13 -15.71 5.01
CA ALA A 49 7.24 -16.39 3.72
C ALA A 49 7.13 -17.93 3.87
N ALA A 50 7.71 -18.50 4.92
CA ALA A 50 7.57 -19.93 5.23
C ALA A 50 6.12 -20.30 5.58
N ILE A 51 5.46 -19.52 6.46
CA ILE A 51 4.04 -19.74 6.82
C ILE A 51 3.16 -19.72 5.56
N ALA A 52 3.33 -18.73 4.70
CA ALA A 52 2.55 -18.62 3.46
C ALA A 52 2.83 -19.81 2.51
N GLY A 53 4.12 -20.14 2.29
CA GLY A 53 4.53 -21.23 1.42
C GLY A 53 4.06 -22.60 1.89
N ASP A 54 4.19 -22.91 3.18
CA ASP A 54 3.74 -24.18 3.79
C ASP A 54 2.22 -24.31 3.71
N GLY A 55 1.48 -23.19 3.80
CA GLY A 55 0.03 -23.16 3.65
C GLY A 55 -0.47 -23.07 2.20
N GLY A 56 0.42 -22.98 1.20
CA GLY A 56 0.04 -22.84 -0.22
C GLY A 56 -0.60 -21.48 -0.54
N THR A 57 -0.36 -20.46 0.26
CA THR A 57 -0.87 -19.09 0.09
C THR A 57 0.21 -18.21 -0.53
N GLN A 58 -0.12 -17.46 -1.58
CA GLN A 58 0.77 -16.46 -2.17
C GLN A 58 0.49 -15.09 -1.54
N VAL A 59 1.52 -14.43 -1.01
CA VAL A 59 1.42 -13.01 -0.61
C VAL A 59 1.48 -12.16 -1.88
N VAL A 60 0.43 -11.37 -2.14
CA VAL A 60 0.34 -10.54 -3.36
C VAL A 60 0.64 -9.07 -3.10
N SER A 61 0.31 -8.58 -1.92
CA SER A 61 0.51 -7.18 -1.53
C SER A 61 0.91 -7.03 -0.08
N VAL A 62 1.54 -5.90 0.24
CA VAL A 62 1.82 -5.51 1.62
C VAL A 62 1.36 -4.07 1.88
N HIS A 63 0.88 -3.83 3.11
CA HIS A 63 0.68 -2.49 3.66
C HIS A 63 1.78 -2.17 4.66
N PRO A 64 2.39 -0.96 4.59
CA PRO A 64 3.34 -0.49 5.58
C PRO A 64 2.69 -0.30 6.94
N PHE A 65 3.39 -0.61 8.03
CA PHE A 65 2.94 -0.27 9.39
C PHE A 65 2.77 1.24 9.60
N SER A 66 3.40 2.04 8.77
CA SER A 66 3.39 3.51 8.82
C SER A 66 2.23 4.14 8.05
N SER A 67 1.29 3.37 7.50
CA SER A 67 0.17 3.89 6.67
C SER A 67 -0.60 5.03 7.35
N PHE A 68 -0.84 4.96 8.66
CA PHE A 68 -1.51 6.01 9.43
C PHE A 68 -0.66 7.30 9.60
N MET A 69 0.65 7.24 9.38
CA MET A 69 1.58 8.39 9.50
C MET A 69 1.93 9.02 8.15
N GLU A 70 1.58 8.40 7.02
CA GLU A 70 1.96 8.86 5.68
C GLU A 70 1.65 10.33 5.44
N SER A 71 0.45 10.76 5.85
CA SER A 71 0.01 12.14 5.70
C SER A 71 0.94 13.17 6.36
N SER A 72 1.57 12.84 7.49
CA SER A 72 2.42 13.75 8.24
C SER A 72 3.91 13.54 7.98
N CYS A 73 4.30 12.34 7.62
CA CYS A 73 5.69 11.96 7.45
C CYS A 73 6.14 12.05 5.99
N ILE A 74 5.39 11.46 5.06
CA ILE A 74 5.72 11.51 3.63
C ILE A 74 5.13 12.76 2.99
N PHE A 75 3.82 12.97 3.18
CA PHE A 75 3.07 14.02 2.50
C PHE A 75 2.85 15.28 3.36
N GLY A 76 3.62 15.42 4.44
CA GLY A 76 3.70 16.64 5.25
C GLY A 76 4.83 17.57 4.80
N ASP A 77 4.90 18.79 5.36
CA ASP A 77 5.89 19.80 4.92
C ASP A 77 7.25 19.71 5.65
N TYR A 78 7.40 18.80 6.61
CA TYR A 78 8.63 18.66 7.39
C TYR A 78 9.65 17.73 6.70
N GLN A 79 10.69 18.29 6.09
CA GLN A 79 11.63 17.58 5.23
C GLN A 79 12.35 16.42 5.94
N ARG A 80 12.82 16.60 7.17
CA ARG A 80 13.52 15.54 7.91
C ARG A 80 12.64 14.34 8.21
N ARG A 81 11.31 14.55 8.45
CA ARG A 81 10.38 13.42 8.61
C ARG A 81 10.24 12.62 7.34
N PHE A 82 10.24 13.31 6.20
CA PHE A 82 10.22 12.65 4.91
C PHE A 82 11.49 11.79 4.72
N GLU A 83 12.67 12.35 4.99
CA GLU A 83 13.96 11.64 4.87
C GLU A 83 14.01 10.40 5.77
N ASP A 84 13.64 10.53 7.05
CA ASP A 84 13.59 9.40 7.98
C ASP A 84 12.59 8.32 7.54
N THR A 85 11.45 8.75 6.94
CA THR A 85 10.40 7.82 6.51
C THR A 85 10.78 7.08 5.24
N ILE A 86 11.54 7.69 4.34
CA ILE A 86 12.06 7.04 3.13
C ILE A 86 12.88 5.78 3.49
N ASP A 87 13.66 5.79 4.56
CA ASP A 87 14.41 4.61 4.99
C ASP A 87 13.47 3.48 5.45
N ILE A 88 12.35 3.81 6.09
CA ILE A 88 11.30 2.83 6.44
C ILE A 88 10.70 2.22 5.17
N TYR A 89 10.47 3.03 4.13
CA TYR A 89 9.90 2.52 2.87
C TYR A 89 10.88 1.66 2.07
N LYS A 90 12.17 1.92 2.13
CA LYS A 90 13.20 1.01 1.61
C LYS A 90 13.13 -0.35 2.32
N GLU A 91 13.05 -0.36 3.66
CA GLU A 91 12.86 -1.59 4.44
C GLU A 91 11.56 -2.31 4.07
N THR A 92 10.46 -1.56 3.86
CA THR A 92 9.15 -2.10 3.48
C THR A 92 9.17 -2.74 2.08
N CYS A 93 9.74 -2.07 1.09
CA CYS A 93 9.85 -2.60 -0.27
C CYS A 93 10.76 -3.83 -0.31
N HIS A 94 11.86 -3.81 0.45
CA HIS A 94 12.72 -4.99 0.61
C HIS A 94 11.97 -6.16 1.26
N ALA A 95 11.18 -5.91 2.31
CA ALA A 95 10.33 -6.92 2.95
C ALA A 95 9.28 -7.48 1.98
N ALA A 96 8.65 -6.63 1.17
CA ALA A 96 7.72 -7.05 0.13
C ALA A 96 8.38 -8.00 -0.88
N ALA A 97 9.56 -7.63 -1.38
CA ALA A 97 10.33 -8.47 -2.30
C ALA A 97 10.70 -9.83 -1.68
N LEU A 98 11.14 -9.86 -0.43
CA LEU A 98 11.45 -11.10 0.30
C LEU A 98 10.23 -11.99 0.53
N LEU A 99 9.02 -11.41 0.64
CA LEU A 99 7.75 -12.14 0.72
C LEU A 99 7.27 -12.67 -0.64
N GLY A 100 7.88 -12.22 -1.74
CA GLY A 100 7.39 -12.46 -3.09
C GLY A 100 6.14 -11.65 -3.45
N ALA A 101 5.82 -10.61 -2.68
CA ALA A 101 4.72 -9.70 -2.97
C ALA A 101 5.03 -8.83 -4.18
N GLN A 102 4.00 -8.57 -4.98
CA GLN A 102 4.12 -7.73 -6.17
C GLN A 102 3.86 -6.25 -5.87
N PHE A 103 3.05 -5.96 -4.87
CA PHE A 103 2.53 -4.62 -4.61
C PHE A 103 2.82 -4.13 -3.19
N VAL A 104 3.16 -2.85 -3.08
CA VAL A 104 3.20 -2.08 -1.83
C VAL A 104 2.12 -1.01 -1.90
N VAL A 105 1.17 -1.02 -0.97
CA VAL A 105 -0.04 -0.18 -1.01
C VAL A 105 0.15 1.07 -0.15
N ILE A 106 -0.14 2.24 -0.71
CA ILE A 106 0.02 3.55 -0.08
C ILE A 106 -1.35 4.23 0.06
N HIS A 107 -1.70 4.67 1.27
CA HIS A 107 -2.91 5.45 1.52
C HIS A 107 -2.75 6.91 1.11
N GLY A 108 -1.56 7.50 1.35
CA GLY A 108 -1.26 8.89 1.00
C GLY A 108 -1.60 9.91 2.09
N ALA A 109 -1.97 11.13 1.68
CA ALA A 109 -2.31 12.21 2.58
C ALA A 109 -3.81 12.30 2.82
N VAL A 110 -4.21 12.67 4.04
CA VAL A 110 -5.59 13.06 4.35
C VAL A 110 -6.04 14.21 3.43
N ALA A 111 -7.33 14.26 3.11
CA ALA A 111 -7.89 15.25 2.19
C ALA A 111 -7.69 16.68 2.67
N GLN A 112 -7.79 16.91 3.98
CA GLN A 112 -7.68 18.23 4.62
C GLN A 112 -6.60 18.23 5.72
N PRO A 113 -5.31 18.24 5.35
CA PRO A 113 -4.23 18.32 6.31
C PRO A 113 -4.16 19.75 6.89
N LYS A 114 -3.72 19.89 8.17
CA LYS A 114 -3.51 21.20 8.79
C LYS A 114 -2.52 22.07 8.04
N ILE A 115 -1.49 21.45 7.47
CA ILE A 115 -0.44 22.10 6.67
C ILE A 115 -0.38 21.32 5.35
N PRO A 116 -1.04 21.80 4.28
CA PRO A 116 -1.00 21.13 2.99
C PRO A 116 0.33 21.37 2.30
N ILE A 117 0.78 20.36 1.54
CA ILE A 117 1.84 20.54 0.55
C ILE A 117 1.23 20.72 -0.85
N PRO A 118 1.93 21.42 -1.77
CA PRO A 118 1.54 21.48 -3.18
C PRO A 118 1.40 20.08 -3.79
N GLU A 119 0.47 19.91 -4.73
CA GLU A 119 0.24 18.61 -5.39
C GLU A 119 1.49 18.13 -6.13
N GLU A 120 2.25 19.03 -6.74
CA GLU A 120 3.51 18.72 -7.42
C GLU A 120 4.53 18.09 -6.46
N ARG A 121 4.60 18.57 -5.22
CA ARG A 121 5.46 17.97 -4.20
C ARG A 121 4.92 16.62 -3.73
N TYR A 122 3.61 16.47 -3.63
CA TYR A 122 2.99 15.17 -3.34
C TYR A 122 3.38 14.14 -4.39
N PHE A 123 3.19 14.48 -5.67
CA PHE A 123 3.49 13.59 -6.79
C PHE A 123 4.99 13.26 -6.87
N ALA A 124 5.86 14.26 -6.69
CA ALA A 124 7.31 14.04 -6.66
C ALA A 124 7.75 13.09 -5.53
N ARG A 125 7.14 13.21 -4.34
CA ARG A 125 7.42 12.30 -3.23
C ARG A 125 6.87 10.89 -3.45
N PHE A 126 5.69 10.78 -4.04
CA PHE A 126 5.14 9.49 -4.43
C PHE A 126 6.04 8.81 -5.47
N LEU A 127 6.53 9.55 -6.46
CA LEU A 127 7.48 9.02 -7.45
C LEU A 127 8.75 8.47 -6.81
N GLN A 128 9.28 9.11 -5.75
CA GLN A 128 10.42 8.55 -5.01
C GLN A 128 10.10 7.21 -4.35
N LEU A 129 8.87 7.00 -3.85
CA LEU A 129 8.44 5.70 -3.35
C LEU A 129 8.36 4.66 -4.48
N VAL A 130 7.87 5.06 -5.66
CA VAL A 130 7.84 4.21 -6.86
C VAL A 130 9.24 3.78 -7.28
N GLU A 131 10.21 4.71 -7.26
CA GLU A 131 11.62 4.42 -7.57
C GLU A 131 12.25 3.44 -6.58
N ILE A 132 11.93 3.58 -5.28
CA ILE A 132 12.36 2.65 -4.23
C ILE A 132 11.77 1.26 -4.49
N GLY A 133 10.47 1.17 -4.77
CA GLY A 133 9.80 -0.09 -5.10
C GLY A 133 10.42 -0.75 -6.33
N ARG A 134 10.66 0.02 -7.39
CA ARG A 134 11.28 -0.46 -8.64
C ARG A 134 12.67 -1.05 -8.39
N ALA A 135 13.47 -0.45 -7.51
CA ALA A 135 14.80 -0.95 -7.16
C ALA A 135 14.76 -2.33 -6.49
N GLU A 136 13.67 -2.66 -5.81
CA GLU A 136 13.42 -3.96 -5.16
C GLU A 136 12.54 -4.90 -6.02
N GLY A 137 12.12 -4.47 -7.21
CA GLY A 137 11.27 -5.27 -8.11
C GLY A 137 9.81 -5.34 -7.68
N VAL A 138 9.32 -4.39 -6.87
CA VAL A 138 7.92 -4.30 -6.45
C VAL A 138 7.27 -3.02 -6.97
N THR A 139 5.96 -3.06 -7.19
CA THR A 139 5.18 -1.92 -7.66
C THR A 139 4.53 -1.20 -6.48
N VAL A 140 4.77 0.11 -6.36
CA VAL A 140 4.11 0.95 -5.36
C VAL A 140 2.81 1.48 -5.94
N CYS A 141 1.69 1.27 -5.22
CA CYS A 141 0.34 1.60 -5.68
C CYS A 141 -0.36 2.58 -4.75
N GLN A 142 -1.10 3.53 -5.33
CA GLN A 142 -1.99 4.42 -4.59
C GLN A 142 -3.34 3.74 -4.37
N GLU A 143 -3.81 3.66 -3.13
CA GLU A 143 -5.17 3.22 -2.81
C GLU A 143 -6.14 4.42 -2.76
N ASN A 144 -7.39 4.22 -3.20
CA ASN A 144 -8.47 5.22 -3.07
C ASN A 144 -9.08 5.16 -1.67
N VAL A 145 -8.52 5.91 -0.73
CA VAL A 145 -8.94 5.87 0.68
C VAL A 145 -9.89 7.02 1.02
N ASN A 146 -11.06 6.71 1.61
CA ASN A 146 -12.02 7.70 2.11
C ASN A 146 -11.35 8.64 3.12
N ARG A 147 -11.61 9.93 3.04
CA ARG A 147 -11.00 11.05 3.78
C ARG A 147 -9.55 11.33 3.43
N PHE A 148 -8.99 10.67 2.42
CA PHE A 148 -7.67 10.96 1.86
C PHE A 148 -7.82 11.70 0.53
N LYS A 149 -6.72 12.30 0.02
CA LYS A 149 -6.74 12.98 -1.29
C LYS A 149 -7.16 12.05 -2.41
N SER A 150 -6.75 10.79 -2.35
CA SER A 150 -7.04 9.73 -3.30
C SER A 150 -8.50 9.25 -3.31
N GLN A 151 -9.34 9.74 -2.39
CA GLN A 151 -10.76 9.39 -2.37
C GLN A 151 -11.51 9.79 -3.65
N HIS A 152 -11.03 10.82 -4.37
CA HIS A 152 -11.71 11.37 -5.54
C HIS A 152 -10.97 11.04 -6.85
N ILE A 153 -11.73 10.59 -7.84
CA ILE A 153 -11.25 10.32 -9.20
C ILE A 153 -10.43 11.48 -9.75
N ALA A 154 -10.91 12.73 -9.56
CA ALA A 154 -10.23 13.91 -10.06
C ALA A 154 -8.80 14.10 -9.54
N PHE A 155 -8.51 13.73 -8.28
CA PHE A 155 -7.15 13.76 -7.74
C PHE A 155 -6.28 12.67 -8.36
N CYS A 156 -6.79 11.44 -8.41
CA CYS A 156 -6.08 10.31 -9.00
C CYS A 156 -5.78 10.54 -10.49
N ASP A 157 -6.69 11.19 -11.24
CA ASP A 157 -6.47 11.52 -12.65
C ASP A 157 -5.36 12.60 -12.83
N ARG A 158 -5.28 13.60 -11.95
CA ARG A 158 -4.15 14.54 -11.97
C ARG A 158 -2.83 13.84 -11.64
N MET A 159 -2.85 12.93 -10.67
CA MET A 159 -1.68 12.13 -10.30
C MET A 159 -1.23 11.24 -11.47
N ARG A 160 -2.16 10.55 -12.14
CA ARG A 160 -1.90 9.75 -13.34
C ARG A 160 -1.24 10.59 -14.45
N ARG A 161 -1.77 11.79 -14.73
CA ARG A 161 -1.19 12.69 -15.73
C ARG A 161 0.22 13.15 -15.38
N ALA A 162 0.52 13.33 -14.09
CA ALA A 162 1.82 13.77 -13.63
C ALA A 162 2.86 12.64 -13.63
N LEU A 163 2.45 11.40 -13.33
CA LEU A 163 3.35 10.25 -13.17
C LEU A 163 3.42 9.36 -14.41
N GLY A 164 2.42 9.44 -15.32
CA GLY A 164 2.38 8.60 -16.52
C GLY A 164 2.35 7.10 -16.18
N ASP A 165 3.24 6.35 -16.81
CA ASP A 165 3.36 4.89 -16.64
C ASP A 165 3.81 4.47 -15.23
N ASP A 166 4.21 5.41 -14.38
CA ASP A 166 4.61 5.19 -13.00
C ASP A 166 3.44 5.27 -12.01
N PHE A 167 2.25 5.57 -12.49
CA PHE A 167 1.03 5.58 -11.68
C PHE A 167 0.34 4.24 -11.72
N HIS A 168 0.30 3.56 -10.58
CA HIS A 168 -0.47 2.34 -10.35
C HIS A 168 -1.43 2.53 -9.18
N MET A 169 -2.56 1.82 -9.25
CA MET A 169 -3.67 2.02 -8.33
C MET A 169 -4.20 0.69 -7.78
N VAL A 170 -4.59 0.73 -6.50
CA VAL A 170 -5.46 -0.27 -5.85
C VAL A 170 -6.86 0.30 -5.75
N LEU A 171 -7.85 -0.45 -6.19
CA LEU A 171 -9.26 -0.07 -6.07
C LEU A 171 -9.90 -0.74 -4.86
N ASP A 172 -10.10 0.01 -3.78
CA ASP A 172 -10.96 -0.41 -2.67
C ASP A 172 -12.41 0.07 -2.90
N ILE A 173 -13.28 -0.89 -3.23
CA ILE A 173 -14.71 -0.65 -3.50
C ILE A 173 -15.41 -0.04 -2.28
N LYS A 174 -15.10 -0.52 -1.08
CA LYS A 174 -15.69 -0.03 0.17
C LYS A 174 -15.31 1.44 0.43
N GLN A 175 -14.05 1.80 0.15
CA GLN A 175 -13.57 3.19 0.31
C GLN A 175 -14.20 4.13 -0.72
N ALA A 176 -14.34 3.70 -1.98
CA ALA A 176 -15.04 4.46 -3.01
C ALA A 176 -16.48 4.78 -2.58
N VAL A 177 -17.25 3.76 -2.19
CA VAL A 177 -18.63 3.93 -1.71
C VAL A 177 -18.71 4.85 -0.49
N ARG A 178 -17.79 4.73 0.48
CA ARG A 178 -17.73 5.60 1.66
C ARG A 178 -17.41 7.06 1.32
N ALA A 179 -16.66 7.28 0.26
CA ALA A 179 -16.33 8.61 -0.25
C ALA A 179 -17.46 9.23 -1.09
N GLY A 180 -18.53 8.48 -1.37
CA GLY A 180 -19.61 8.91 -2.24
C GLY A 180 -19.26 8.82 -3.72
N GLU A 181 -18.23 8.08 -4.08
CA GLU A 181 -17.79 7.83 -5.45
C GLU A 181 -18.33 6.50 -5.97
N ASP A 182 -18.55 6.42 -7.28
CA ASP A 182 -18.93 5.18 -7.92
C ASP A 182 -17.68 4.31 -8.20
N PRO A 183 -17.58 3.08 -7.64
CA PRO A 183 -16.47 2.18 -7.94
C PRO A 183 -16.32 1.84 -9.43
N PHE A 184 -17.43 1.79 -10.17
CA PHE A 184 -17.39 1.56 -11.62
C PHE A 184 -16.80 2.75 -12.37
N ALA A 185 -17.04 3.98 -11.91
CA ALA A 185 -16.40 5.16 -12.48
C ALA A 185 -14.88 5.16 -12.26
N PHE A 186 -14.40 4.67 -11.10
CA PHE A 186 -12.97 4.40 -10.89
C PHE A 186 -12.44 3.37 -11.88
N LEU A 187 -13.13 2.22 -11.99
CA LEU A 187 -12.74 1.16 -12.90
C LEU A 187 -12.68 1.63 -14.36
N ASP A 188 -13.69 2.34 -14.81
CA ASP A 188 -13.75 2.87 -16.20
C ASP A 188 -12.65 3.90 -16.48
N THR A 189 -12.32 4.73 -15.47
CA THR A 189 -11.30 5.79 -15.62
C THR A 189 -9.88 5.24 -15.59
N PHE A 190 -9.61 4.23 -14.74
CA PHE A 190 -8.25 3.75 -14.43
C PHE A 190 -8.03 2.29 -14.79
N GLN A 191 -8.71 1.77 -15.82
CA GLN A 191 -8.69 0.36 -16.25
C GLN A 191 -7.28 -0.21 -16.42
N LYS A 192 -6.34 0.61 -16.88
CA LYS A 192 -4.95 0.20 -17.15
C LYS A 192 -4.04 0.34 -15.93
N GLU A 193 -4.39 1.25 -15.02
CA GLU A 193 -3.60 1.60 -13.86
C GLU A 193 -4.00 0.79 -12.62
N ILE A 194 -5.23 0.24 -12.58
CA ILE A 194 -5.67 -0.65 -11.50
C ILE A 194 -4.98 -2.00 -11.66
N VAL A 195 -4.12 -2.32 -10.72
CA VAL A 195 -3.32 -3.56 -10.72
C VAL A 195 -3.68 -4.52 -9.59
N HIS A 196 -4.45 -4.02 -8.60
CA HIS A 196 -4.88 -4.81 -7.45
C HIS A 196 -6.20 -4.28 -6.87
#